data_81555576607f79651337b6fd675daa07
#
_entry.id   81555576607f79651337b6fd675daa07
#
_cell.length_a   1.000
_cell.length_b   1.000
_cell.length_c   1.000
_cell.angle_alpha   90.00
_cell.angle_beta   90.00
_cell.angle_gamma   90.00
#
_symmetry.space_group_name_H-M   'P 1'
#
loop_
_entity.id
_entity.type
_entity.pdbx_description
1 polymer ?
#
loop_
_entity_poly.entity_id
_entity_poly.type
_entity_poly.pdbx_seq_one_letter_code
_entity_poly.pdbx_strand_id
1 'polypeptide(L)'
;MPLVRIAVPQGKPRLYRQAISAGIHQALIKIFNIPDDDLFQIMTEHGPDELIHTPSYLGNTYSDDFIIIQITISDTRTLDQKKGVCKQI
;
A
#
# COMPACT_ATOMS: atom_id res chain seq x y z
N MET A 1 1.22 14.97 5.68
CA MET A 1 1.16 14.54 4.26
C MET A 1 1.83 13.18 4.14
N PRO A 2 1.10 12.09 4.10
CA PRO A 2 1.70 10.79 3.83
C PRO A 2 1.98 10.62 2.33
N LEU A 3 3.13 10.08 2.01
CA LEU A 3 3.48 9.68 0.64
C LEU A 3 3.47 8.16 0.56
N VAL A 4 2.75 7.61 -0.40
CA VAL A 4 2.60 6.17 -0.55
C VAL A 4 3.22 5.71 -1.86
N ARG A 5 4.07 4.70 -1.79
CA ARG A 5 4.58 3.99 -2.97
C ARG A 5 3.94 2.63 -3.02
N ILE A 6 3.37 2.27 -4.16
CA ILE A 6 2.65 1.01 -4.34
C ILE A 6 3.26 0.27 -5.52
N ALA A 7 3.83 -0.91 -5.26
CA ALA A 7 4.38 -1.78 -6.30
C ALA A 7 3.40 -2.93 -6.53
N VAL A 8 2.92 -3.07 -7.76
CA VAL A 8 1.95 -4.09 -8.14
C VAL A 8 2.47 -4.92 -9.32
N PRO A 9 1.97 -6.15 -9.50
CA PRO A 9 2.30 -6.94 -10.68
C PRO A 9 1.79 -6.26 -11.96
N GLN A 10 2.56 -6.35 -13.04
CA GLN A 10 2.12 -5.84 -14.33
C GLN A 10 1.01 -6.71 -14.91
N GLY A 11 0.26 -6.16 -15.86
CA GLY A 11 -0.79 -6.90 -16.57
C GLY A 11 -2.16 -6.87 -15.91
N LYS A 12 -2.30 -6.19 -14.78
CA LYS A 12 -3.60 -6.05 -14.13
C LYS A 12 -4.40 -4.91 -14.77
N PRO A 13 -5.75 -4.99 -14.77
CA PRO A 13 -6.57 -3.92 -15.31
C PRO A 13 -6.40 -2.61 -14.54
N ARG A 14 -6.73 -1.50 -15.20
CA ARG A 14 -6.68 -0.18 -14.55
C ARG A 14 -7.56 -0.13 -13.31
N LEU A 15 -8.72 -0.78 -13.33
CA LEU A 15 -9.63 -0.81 -12.18
C LEU A 15 -9.00 -1.47 -10.94
N TYR A 16 -8.13 -2.45 -11.16
CA TYR A 16 -7.38 -3.08 -10.07
C TYR A 16 -6.50 -2.05 -9.35
N ARG A 17 -5.75 -1.26 -10.11
CA ARG A 17 -4.87 -0.23 -9.53
C ARG A 17 -5.68 0.87 -8.86
N GLN A 18 -6.80 1.27 -9.46
CA GLN A 18 -7.68 2.30 -8.90
C GLN A 18 -8.30 1.83 -7.58
N ALA A 19 -8.70 0.58 -7.49
CA ALA A 19 -9.27 0.03 -6.25
C ALA A 19 -8.23 0.02 -5.12
N ILE A 20 -6.98 -0.36 -5.41
CA ILE A 20 -5.90 -0.35 -4.43
C ILE A 20 -5.64 1.08 -3.95
N SER A 21 -5.52 2.00 -4.88
CA SER A 21 -5.28 3.42 -4.58
C SER A 21 -6.37 3.99 -3.67
N ALA A 22 -7.62 3.76 -4.02
CA ALA A 22 -8.76 4.26 -3.24
C ALA A 22 -8.82 3.61 -1.85
N GLY A 23 -8.58 2.31 -1.77
CA GLY A 23 -8.60 1.60 -0.48
C GLY A 23 -7.53 2.09 0.48
N ILE A 24 -6.32 2.31 -0.02
CA ILE A 24 -5.21 2.84 0.79
C ILE A 24 -5.53 4.26 1.26
N HIS A 25 -6.04 5.10 0.37
CA HIS A 25 -6.37 6.48 0.72
C HIS A 25 -7.45 6.53 1.80
N GLN A 26 -8.49 5.72 1.68
CA GLN A 26 -9.55 5.65 2.69
C GLN A 26 -9.01 5.16 4.04
N ALA A 27 -8.11 4.19 4.03
CA ALA A 27 -7.48 3.70 5.26
C ALA A 27 -6.67 4.81 5.96
N LEU A 28 -5.93 5.60 5.18
CA LEU A 28 -5.14 6.71 5.72
C LEU A 28 -6.02 7.81 6.30
N ILE A 29 -7.13 8.14 5.64
CA ILE A 29 -8.10 9.11 6.15
C ILE A 29 -8.64 8.63 7.49
N LYS A 30 -9.03 7.37 7.57
CA LYS A 30 -9.63 6.79 8.77
C LYS A 30 -8.65 6.73 9.94
N ILE A 31 -7.41 6.35 9.68
CA ILE A 31 -6.42 6.11 10.74
C ILE A 31 -5.75 7.42 11.19
N PHE A 32 -5.38 8.27 10.23
CA PHE A 32 -4.63 9.49 10.53
C PHE A 32 -5.47 10.76 10.48
N ASN A 33 -6.75 10.65 10.14
CA ASN A 33 -7.67 11.79 10.06
C ASN A 33 -7.12 12.90 9.15
N ILE A 34 -6.59 12.51 8.00
CA ILE A 34 -6.09 13.46 7.01
C ILE A 34 -7.26 13.97 6.15
N PRO A 35 -7.13 15.15 5.53
CA PRO A 35 -8.14 15.64 4.57
C PRO A 35 -8.28 14.72 3.36
N ASP A 36 -9.45 14.70 2.74
CA ASP A 36 -9.72 13.89 1.55
C ASP A 36 -8.81 14.24 0.37
N ASP A 37 -8.38 15.50 0.29
CA ASP A 37 -7.51 15.99 -0.79
C ASP A 37 -6.01 15.86 -0.48
N ASP A 38 -5.65 15.27 0.66
CA ASP A 38 -4.25 14.95 0.98
C ASP A 38 -3.89 13.59 0.39
N LEU A 39 -3.83 13.53 -0.95
CA LEU A 39 -3.59 12.29 -1.69
C LEU A 39 -2.30 12.41 -2.50
N PHE A 40 -1.28 11.64 -2.09
CA PHE A 40 0.01 11.58 -2.77
C PHE A 40 0.45 10.13 -2.86
N GLN A 41 0.39 9.57 -4.07
CA GLN A 41 0.71 8.17 -4.33
C GLN A 41 1.55 8.03 -5.58
N ILE A 42 2.48 7.09 -5.55
CA ILE A 42 3.23 6.66 -6.72
C ILE A 42 2.92 5.18 -6.90
N MET A 43 2.34 4.84 -8.05
CA MET A 43 2.03 3.44 -8.36
C MET A 43 2.91 2.98 -9.51
N THR A 44 3.61 1.85 -9.31
CA THR A 44 4.49 1.27 -10.32
C THR A 44 4.08 -0.17 -10.58
N GLU A 45 4.20 -0.59 -11.84
CA GLU A 45 3.95 -1.95 -12.26
C GLU A 45 5.27 -2.67 -12.48
N HIS A 46 5.34 -3.95 -12.10
CA HIS A 46 6.58 -4.71 -12.15
C HIS A 46 6.33 -6.10 -12.73
N GLY A 47 7.32 -6.58 -13.48
CA GLY A 47 7.35 -7.96 -13.95
C GLY A 47 7.73 -8.92 -12.83
N PRO A 48 7.68 -10.24 -13.10
CA PRO A 48 7.95 -11.26 -12.08
C PRO A 48 9.38 -11.23 -11.53
N ASP A 49 10.33 -10.71 -12.31
CA ASP A 49 11.72 -10.59 -11.87
C ASP A 49 12.01 -9.28 -11.13
N GLU A 50 11.02 -8.41 -11.02
CA GLU A 50 11.18 -7.07 -10.44
C GLU A 50 10.44 -6.92 -9.11
N LEU A 51 9.33 -7.64 -8.93
CA LEU A 51 8.59 -7.69 -7.69
C LEU A 51 8.79 -9.07 -7.08
N ILE A 52 9.75 -9.17 -6.17
CA ILE A 52 10.27 -10.45 -5.68
C ILE A 52 9.84 -10.64 -4.23
N HIS A 53 9.30 -11.81 -3.93
CA HIS A 53 8.92 -12.18 -2.58
C HIS A 53 9.15 -13.68 -2.36
N THR A 54 9.21 -14.07 -1.08
CA THR A 54 9.25 -15.50 -0.75
C THR A 54 7.89 -16.13 -1.03
N PRO A 55 7.83 -17.43 -1.39
CA PRO A 55 6.54 -18.10 -1.58
C PRO A 55 5.73 -18.22 -0.29
N SER A 56 6.41 -18.28 0.86
CA SER A 56 5.73 -18.30 2.16
C SER A 56 6.65 -17.74 3.24
N TYR A 57 6.04 -17.19 4.29
CA TYR A 57 6.78 -16.63 5.42
C TYR A 57 5.89 -16.68 6.67
N LEU A 58 6.41 -17.20 7.77
CA LEU A 58 5.72 -17.29 9.06
C LEU A 58 4.34 -17.94 8.95
N GLY A 59 4.22 -19.00 8.14
CA GLY A 59 2.98 -19.73 7.96
C GLY A 59 2.01 -19.14 6.95
N ASN A 60 2.33 -17.99 6.36
CA ASN A 60 1.51 -17.36 5.32
C ASN A 60 2.04 -17.73 3.94
N THR A 61 1.15 -18.06 3.01
CA THR A 61 1.49 -18.34 1.61
C THR A 61 1.11 -17.14 0.76
N TYR A 62 2.02 -16.69 -0.09
CA TYR A 62 1.83 -15.54 -0.97
C TYR A 62 1.62 -15.98 -2.41
N SER A 63 0.68 -15.30 -3.09
CA SER A 63 0.38 -15.55 -4.49
C SER A 63 1.20 -14.63 -5.40
N ASP A 64 1.04 -14.83 -6.72
CA ASP A 64 1.63 -13.94 -7.72
C ASP A 64 1.00 -12.55 -7.73
N ASP A 65 -0.12 -12.37 -7.02
CA ASP A 65 -0.78 -11.07 -6.87
C ASP A 65 -0.22 -10.26 -5.69
N PHE A 66 0.95 -10.60 -5.21
CA PHE A 66 1.62 -9.93 -4.12
C PHE A 66 1.91 -8.47 -4.46
N ILE A 67 1.61 -7.57 -3.52
CA ILE A 67 1.91 -6.14 -3.68
C ILE A 67 2.77 -5.67 -2.50
N ILE A 68 3.54 -4.60 -2.74
CA ILE A 68 4.34 -3.98 -1.69
C ILE A 68 3.88 -2.53 -1.56
N ILE A 69 3.53 -2.13 -0.34
CA ILE A 69 3.08 -0.78 -0.02
C ILE A 69 4.07 -0.17 0.95
N GLN A 70 4.64 0.96 0.57
CA GLN A 70 5.56 1.73 1.41
C GLN A 70 4.91 3.06 1.74
N ILE A 71 4.76 3.36 3.02
CA ILE A 71 4.12 4.59 3.48
C ILE A 71 5.16 5.40 4.25
N THR A 72 5.36 6.65 3.79
CA THR A 72 6.25 7.61 4.43
C THR A 72 5.38 8.71 5.05
N ILE A 73 5.46 8.88 6.35
CA ILE A 73 4.66 9.86 7.07
C ILE A 73 5.53 10.67 8.03
N SER A 74 4.97 11.81 8.45
CA SER A 74 5.62 12.68 9.41
C SER A 74 5.81 11.98 10.77
N ASP A 75 6.91 12.28 11.46
CA ASP A 75 7.21 11.75 12.78
C ASP A 75 6.25 12.26 13.87
N THR A 76 5.36 13.19 13.53
CA THR A 76 4.34 13.65 14.47
C THR A 76 3.27 12.59 14.74
N ARG A 77 3.20 11.53 13.94
CA ARG A 77 2.25 10.44 14.12
C ARG A 77 2.75 9.43 15.14
N THR A 78 1.83 8.84 15.88
CA THR A 78 2.20 7.81 16.86
C THR A 78 2.52 6.48 16.17
N LEU A 79 3.31 5.66 16.85
CA LEU A 79 3.63 4.33 16.34
C LEU A 79 2.37 3.45 16.22
N ASP A 80 1.43 3.60 17.13
CA ASP A 80 0.19 2.83 17.10
C ASP A 80 -0.65 3.16 15.88
N GLN A 81 -0.70 4.44 15.48
CA GLN A 81 -1.37 4.85 14.25
C GLN A 81 -0.72 4.24 13.03
N LYS A 82 0.62 4.20 12.97
CA LYS A 82 1.36 3.57 11.87
C LYS A 82 1.04 2.09 11.77
N LYS A 83 1.00 1.38 12.89
CA LYS A 83 0.62 -0.02 12.92
C LYS A 83 -0.84 -0.23 12.51
N GLY A 84 -1.72 0.69 12.87
CA GLY A 84 -3.11 0.67 12.47
C GLY A 84 -3.28 0.72 10.95
N VAL A 85 -2.49 1.55 10.26
CA VAL A 85 -2.49 1.61 8.79
C VAL A 85 -2.09 0.27 8.20
N CYS A 86 -1.04 -0.35 8.72
CA CYS A 86 -0.58 -1.65 8.25
C CYS A 86 -1.65 -2.73 8.40
N LYS A 87 -2.47 -2.66 9.43
CA LYS A 87 -3.57 -3.61 9.65
C LYS A 87 -4.75 -3.37 8.71
N GLN A 88 -4.98 -2.13 8.30
CA GLN A 88 -6.09 -1.76 7.42
C GLN A 88 -5.83 -2.13 5.96
N ILE A 89 -4.58 -2.20 5.57
CA ILE A 89 -4.16 -2.51 4.21
C ILE A 89 -3.91 -4.01 4.06
#